data_2766dd170851c8ae6de38586bec80f00
#
_entry.id   2766dd170851c8ae6de38586bec80f00
#
_cell.length_a   1.000
_cell.length_b   1.000
_cell.length_c   1.000
_cell.angle_alpha   90.00
_cell.angle_beta   90.00
_cell.angle_gamma   90.00
#
_symmetry.space_group_name_H-M   'P 1'
#
loop_
_entity.id
_entity.type
_entity.pdbx_description
1 polymer ?
#
loop_
_entity_poly.entity_id
_entity_poly.type
_entity_poly.pdbx_seq_one_letter_code
_entity_poly.pdbx_strand_id
1 'polypeptide(L)'
;VFADSKQVSYHNVSLINPATSSLTQIHNLGDLYINLLESSQAELLRVFSLLAERAIHGSLFHCAAGKDRTGVVSALLLDLANVPHGTILEDYVLTNACITPILDELRKGKPANVPDEVYESFLGCDPAYMTALLSHLELEYGTAERYLLTIGVSEEQILTLKEQLITN
;
A
#
# COMPACT_ATOMS: atom_id res chain seq x y z
N VAL A 1 -17.37 -5.43 -11.20
CA VAL A 1 -17.50 -4.92 -12.58
C VAL A 1 -16.60 -5.70 -13.54
N PHE A 2 -15.41 -6.13 -13.14
CA PHE A 2 -14.44 -6.82 -14.01
C PHE A 2 -14.36 -8.33 -13.81
N ALA A 3 -14.96 -8.90 -12.76
CA ALA A 3 -14.85 -10.30 -12.39
C ALA A 3 -15.32 -11.29 -13.47
N ASP A 4 -16.22 -10.86 -14.35
CA ASP A 4 -16.76 -11.69 -15.46
C ASP A 4 -16.12 -11.36 -16.82
N SER A 5 -15.14 -10.48 -16.87
CA SER A 5 -14.47 -10.10 -18.12
C SER A 5 -13.44 -11.16 -18.52
N LYS A 6 -13.56 -11.72 -19.71
CA LYS A 6 -12.53 -12.62 -20.29
C LYS A 6 -11.22 -11.91 -20.63
N GLN A 7 -11.20 -10.57 -20.61
CA GLN A 7 -10.05 -9.74 -20.96
C GLN A 7 -9.28 -9.22 -19.75
N VAL A 8 -9.84 -9.36 -18.53
CA VAL A 8 -9.25 -8.87 -17.29
C VAL A 8 -9.14 -10.02 -16.30
N SER A 9 -7.95 -10.26 -15.77
CA SER A 9 -7.74 -11.17 -14.65
C SER A 9 -7.94 -10.41 -13.34
N TYR A 10 -8.86 -10.87 -12.50
CA TYR A 10 -9.12 -10.28 -11.19
C TYR A 10 -8.50 -11.13 -10.09
N HIS A 11 -7.72 -10.48 -9.23
CA HIS A 11 -7.08 -11.12 -8.07
C HIS A 11 -7.45 -10.35 -6.80
N ASN A 12 -7.94 -11.06 -5.79
CA ASN A 12 -8.18 -10.51 -4.46
C ASN A 12 -7.10 -11.01 -3.50
N VAL A 13 -6.32 -10.07 -2.95
CA VAL A 13 -5.29 -10.34 -1.94
C VAL A 13 -5.58 -9.47 -0.73
N SER A 14 -5.93 -10.10 0.40
CA SER A 14 -6.24 -9.36 1.63
C SER A 14 -4.97 -9.06 2.40
N LEU A 15 -4.51 -7.81 2.41
CA LEU A 15 -3.34 -7.38 3.19
C LEU A 15 -3.62 -7.24 4.70
N ILE A 16 -4.86 -7.30 5.14
CA ILE A 16 -5.21 -7.27 6.56
C ILE A 16 -5.75 -8.64 6.93
N ASN A 17 -4.99 -9.38 7.71
CA ASN A 17 -5.44 -10.65 8.27
C ASN A 17 -5.72 -10.47 9.76
N PRO A 18 -7.00 -10.53 10.20
CA PRO A 18 -7.36 -10.35 11.60
C PRO A 18 -6.71 -11.35 12.55
N ALA A 19 -6.29 -12.52 12.03
CA ALA A 19 -5.66 -13.57 12.82
C ALA A 19 -4.17 -13.34 13.10
N THR A 20 -3.49 -12.55 12.25
CA THR A 20 -2.05 -12.28 12.37
C THR A 20 -1.75 -10.83 12.74
N SER A 21 -2.68 -9.91 12.48
CA SER A 21 -2.50 -8.49 12.78
C SER A 21 -2.78 -8.22 14.26
N SER A 22 -1.74 -7.88 15.01
CA SER A 22 -1.90 -7.39 16.40
C SER A 22 -2.45 -5.96 16.36
N LEU A 23 -3.76 -5.80 16.19
CA LEU A 23 -4.43 -4.50 16.16
C LEU A 23 -4.35 -3.74 17.49
N THR A 24 -3.92 -4.41 18.57
CA THR A 24 -3.81 -3.82 19.91
C THR A 24 -2.66 -2.81 20.07
N GLN A 25 -1.73 -2.78 19.12
CA GLN A 25 -0.57 -1.87 19.13
C GLN A 25 -0.68 -0.76 18.08
N ILE A 26 -1.79 -0.66 17.38
CA ILE A 26 -2.02 0.35 16.33
C ILE A 26 -2.67 1.56 16.97
N HIS A 27 -1.90 2.64 17.14
CA HIS A 27 -2.36 3.91 17.68
C HIS A 27 -2.69 4.95 16.60
N ASN A 28 -2.10 4.80 15.42
CA ASN A 28 -2.30 5.69 14.27
C ASN A 28 -2.07 4.92 12.95
N LEU A 29 -2.28 5.58 11.81
CA LEU A 29 -2.07 4.95 10.50
C LEU A 29 -0.61 4.63 10.18
N GLY A 30 0.35 5.36 10.73
CA GLY A 30 1.77 5.03 10.59
C GLY A 30 2.09 3.65 11.18
N ASP A 31 1.60 3.38 12.40
CA ASP A 31 1.72 2.06 13.04
C ASP A 31 1.05 0.97 12.19
N LEU A 32 -0.12 1.28 11.60
CA LEU A 32 -0.81 0.35 10.70
C LEU A 32 0.03 0.04 9.47
N TYR A 33 0.68 1.02 8.85
CA TYR A 33 1.50 0.82 7.64
C TYR A 33 2.74 0.00 7.94
N ILE A 34 3.41 0.25 9.07
CA ILE A 34 4.52 -0.57 9.55
C ILE A 34 4.03 -2.01 9.82
N ASN A 35 2.89 -2.14 10.49
CA ASN A 35 2.30 -3.47 10.73
C ASN A 35 1.98 -4.22 9.43
N LEU A 36 1.53 -3.54 8.38
CA LEU A 36 1.34 -4.16 7.06
C LEU A 36 2.64 -4.70 6.47
N LEU A 37 3.76 -3.97 6.60
CA LEU A 37 5.06 -4.48 6.16
C LEU A 37 5.47 -5.74 6.90
N GLU A 38 5.28 -5.76 8.22
CA GLU A 38 5.80 -6.84 9.06
C GLU A 38 4.88 -8.07 9.11
N SER A 39 3.56 -7.86 9.15
CA SER A 39 2.59 -8.94 9.38
C SER A 39 1.95 -9.48 8.11
N SER A 40 2.11 -8.82 6.95
CA SER A 40 1.46 -9.20 5.68
C SER A 40 2.48 -9.53 4.58
N GLN A 41 3.65 -10.03 4.97
CA GLN A 41 4.76 -10.30 4.04
C GLN A 41 4.37 -11.32 2.96
N ALA A 42 3.64 -12.37 3.31
CA ALA A 42 3.18 -13.38 2.35
C ALA A 42 2.18 -12.80 1.33
N GLU A 43 1.29 -11.94 1.78
CA GLU A 43 0.33 -11.24 0.94
C GLU A 43 1.01 -10.21 0.04
N LEU A 44 1.98 -9.46 0.56
CA LEU A 44 2.80 -8.53 -0.22
C LEU A 44 3.63 -9.28 -1.26
N LEU A 45 4.28 -10.38 -0.91
CA LEU A 45 4.95 -11.25 -1.87
C LEU A 45 4.02 -11.61 -3.03
N ARG A 46 2.79 -12.04 -2.71
CA ARG A 46 1.79 -12.39 -3.73
C ARG A 46 1.41 -11.19 -4.60
N VAL A 47 1.19 -10.01 -4.01
CA VAL A 47 0.89 -8.77 -4.76
C VAL A 47 1.99 -8.45 -5.75
N PHE A 48 3.26 -8.40 -5.28
CA PHE A 48 4.39 -8.04 -6.14
C PHE A 48 4.69 -9.10 -7.20
N SER A 49 4.50 -10.38 -6.90
CA SER A 49 4.59 -11.45 -7.91
C SER A 49 3.53 -11.29 -8.99
N LEU A 50 2.28 -11.00 -8.64
CA LEU A 50 1.20 -10.74 -9.61
C LEU A 50 1.46 -9.51 -10.47
N LEU A 51 2.00 -8.44 -9.87
CA LEU A 51 2.38 -7.22 -10.60
C LEU A 51 3.49 -7.52 -11.61
N ALA A 52 4.51 -8.28 -11.23
CA ALA A 52 5.59 -8.67 -12.12
C ALA A 52 5.11 -9.56 -13.28
N GLU A 53 4.19 -10.50 -13.04
CA GLU A 53 3.63 -11.36 -14.09
C GLU A 53 2.80 -10.61 -15.13
N ARG A 54 2.11 -9.54 -14.73
CA ARG A 54 1.14 -8.80 -15.55
C ARG A 54 1.69 -7.54 -16.20
N ALA A 55 2.92 -7.33 -16.05
CA ALA A 55 3.67 -6.19 -16.50
C ALA A 55 3.44 -5.77 -17.95
N ILE A 56 3.38 -6.73 -18.85
CA ILE A 56 3.27 -6.48 -20.31
C ILE A 56 1.87 -5.91 -20.68
N HIS A 57 0.84 -6.11 -19.85
CA HIS A 57 -0.55 -5.79 -20.18
C HIS A 57 -1.13 -4.63 -19.37
N GLY A 58 -0.34 -4.06 -18.48
CA GLY A 58 -0.81 -3.07 -17.50
C GLY A 58 -1.56 -3.70 -16.34
N SER A 59 -1.42 -3.10 -15.15
CA SER A 59 -2.04 -3.53 -13.91
C SER A 59 -2.75 -2.37 -13.23
N LEU A 60 -3.91 -2.64 -12.66
CA LEU A 60 -4.63 -1.73 -11.77
C LEU A 60 -4.76 -2.40 -10.41
N PHE A 61 -4.28 -1.75 -9.37
CA PHE A 61 -4.48 -2.22 -8.00
C PHE A 61 -5.19 -1.17 -7.15
N HIS A 62 -6.04 -1.60 -6.26
CA HIS A 62 -6.79 -0.75 -5.35
C HIS A 62 -7.16 -1.50 -4.06
N CYS A 63 -7.41 -0.76 -2.99
CA CYS A 63 -8.07 -1.30 -1.79
C CYS A 63 -9.53 -0.79 -1.72
N ALA A 64 -10.11 -0.65 -0.53
CA ALA A 64 -11.48 -0.14 -0.40
C ALA A 64 -11.59 1.33 -0.83
N ALA A 65 -10.75 2.21 -0.27
CA ALA A 65 -10.73 3.64 -0.57
C ALA A 65 -9.57 4.08 -1.47
N GLY A 66 -8.69 3.15 -1.88
CA GLY A 66 -7.50 3.49 -2.67
C GLY A 66 -6.44 4.31 -1.89
N LYS A 67 -6.49 4.31 -0.57
CA LYS A 67 -5.68 5.18 0.30
C LYS A 67 -4.54 4.43 1.00
N ASP A 68 -4.85 3.67 2.03
CA ASP A 68 -3.87 3.10 2.96
C ASP A 68 -3.07 1.93 2.38
N ARG A 69 -3.72 0.81 2.14
CA ARG A 69 -3.08 -0.40 1.57
C ARG A 69 -2.53 -0.13 0.16
N THR A 70 -3.26 0.63 -0.63
CA THR A 70 -2.81 1.09 -1.95
C THR A 70 -1.60 2.01 -1.81
N GLY A 71 -1.61 2.95 -0.86
CA GLY A 71 -0.49 3.83 -0.59
C GLY A 71 0.79 3.08 -0.19
N VAL A 72 0.69 2.05 0.66
CA VAL A 72 1.83 1.21 1.02
C VAL A 72 2.42 0.50 -0.20
N VAL A 73 1.59 -0.11 -1.05
CA VAL A 73 2.06 -0.77 -2.29
C VAL A 73 2.66 0.24 -3.26
N SER A 74 2.04 1.42 -3.42
CA SER A 74 2.57 2.49 -4.27
C SER A 74 3.92 3.00 -3.76
N ALA A 75 4.06 3.22 -2.46
CA ALA A 75 5.32 3.67 -1.86
C ALA A 75 6.46 2.68 -2.11
N LEU A 76 6.20 1.37 -1.95
CA LEU A 76 7.19 0.34 -2.25
C LEU A 76 7.58 0.29 -3.74
N LEU A 77 6.62 0.49 -4.66
CA LEU A 77 6.89 0.55 -6.10
C LEU A 77 7.70 1.80 -6.46
N LEU A 78 7.35 2.95 -5.91
CA LEU A 78 8.05 4.20 -6.17
C LEU A 78 9.48 4.18 -5.60
N ASP A 79 9.67 3.66 -4.38
CA ASP A 79 11.01 3.48 -3.81
C ASP A 79 11.85 2.47 -4.63
N LEU A 80 11.23 1.37 -5.10
CA LEU A 80 11.87 0.42 -6.01
C LEU A 80 12.33 1.08 -7.33
N ALA A 81 11.60 2.10 -7.80
CA ALA A 81 11.96 2.91 -8.96
C ALA A 81 12.96 4.04 -8.63
N ASN A 82 13.51 4.09 -7.41
CA ASN A 82 14.40 5.13 -6.89
C ASN A 82 13.78 6.54 -6.89
N VAL A 83 12.46 6.64 -6.72
CA VAL A 83 11.79 7.93 -6.53
C VAL A 83 12.16 8.50 -5.15
N PRO A 84 12.58 9.77 -5.04
CA PRO A 84 12.91 10.38 -3.76
C PRO A 84 11.73 10.32 -2.77
N HIS A 85 11.99 10.04 -1.49
CA HIS A 85 10.95 9.96 -0.45
C HIS A 85 10.05 11.20 -0.40
N GLY A 86 10.61 12.41 -0.62
CA GLY A 86 9.80 13.64 -0.69
C GLY A 86 8.70 13.58 -1.76
N THR A 87 9.02 13.04 -2.94
CA THR A 87 8.05 12.86 -4.02
C THR A 87 7.04 11.76 -3.72
N ILE A 88 7.46 10.69 -3.03
CA ILE A 88 6.53 9.64 -2.56
C ILE A 88 5.52 10.23 -1.56
N LEU A 89 5.98 11.12 -0.66
CA LEU A 89 5.10 11.81 0.28
C LEU A 89 4.12 12.76 -0.43
N GLU A 90 4.58 13.49 -1.44
CA GLU A 90 3.73 14.37 -2.26
C GLU A 90 2.63 13.56 -2.97
N ASP A 91 2.98 12.42 -3.59
CA ASP A 91 2.02 11.51 -4.22
C ASP A 91 0.98 10.98 -3.21
N TYR A 92 1.44 10.52 -2.05
CA TYR A 92 0.55 10.03 -1.00
C TYR A 92 -0.45 11.09 -0.54
N VAL A 93 -0.01 12.34 -0.33
CA VAL A 93 -0.85 13.45 0.15
C VAL A 93 -1.89 13.89 -0.89
N LEU A 94 -1.66 13.69 -2.19
CA LEU A 94 -2.65 13.95 -3.25
C LEU A 94 -3.97 13.21 -3.00
N THR A 95 -3.93 12.09 -2.29
CA THR A 95 -5.11 11.32 -1.89
C THR A 95 -6.11 12.18 -1.10
N ASN A 96 -5.67 13.18 -0.31
CA ASN A 96 -6.57 14.08 0.43
C ASN A 96 -7.54 14.81 -0.51
N ALA A 97 -7.06 15.29 -1.65
CA ALA A 97 -7.91 15.95 -2.65
C ALA A 97 -8.83 14.94 -3.35
N CYS A 98 -8.34 13.74 -3.64
CA CYS A 98 -9.08 12.72 -4.37
C CYS A 98 -10.17 12.04 -3.53
N ILE A 99 -9.97 11.90 -2.21
CA ILE A 99 -10.92 11.23 -1.30
C ILE A 99 -12.07 12.14 -0.86
N THR A 100 -11.91 13.46 -0.97
CA THR A 100 -12.92 14.45 -0.56
C THR A 100 -14.34 14.11 -1.01
N PRO A 101 -14.59 13.71 -2.27
CA PRO A 101 -15.96 13.42 -2.74
C PRO A 101 -16.63 12.23 -2.04
N ILE A 102 -15.88 11.33 -1.40
CA ILE A 102 -16.39 10.13 -0.74
C ILE A 102 -16.31 10.20 0.79
N LEU A 103 -15.76 11.28 1.36
CA LEU A 103 -15.60 11.42 2.82
C LEU A 103 -16.92 11.29 3.57
N ASP A 104 -17.99 11.87 3.05
CA ASP A 104 -19.31 11.80 3.71
C ASP A 104 -19.87 10.38 3.74
N GLU A 105 -19.62 9.59 2.69
CA GLU A 105 -20.01 8.18 2.68
C GLU A 105 -19.15 7.36 3.65
N LEU A 106 -17.85 7.64 3.73
CA LEU A 106 -16.97 7.00 4.70
C LEU A 106 -17.40 7.30 6.15
N ARG A 107 -17.77 8.56 6.45
CA ARG A 107 -18.27 8.97 7.75
C ARG A 107 -19.55 8.24 8.16
N LYS A 108 -20.47 7.99 7.22
CA LYS A 108 -21.67 7.19 7.49
C LYS A 108 -21.36 5.74 7.87
N GLY A 109 -20.25 5.21 7.38
CA GLY A 109 -19.77 3.86 7.70
C GLY A 109 -19.00 3.76 9.03
N LYS A 110 -18.90 4.83 9.82
CA LYS A 110 -18.17 4.84 11.10
C LYS A 110 -18.78 3.84 12.09
N PRO A 111 -17.98 2.93 12.67
CA PRO A 111 -18.44 2.06 13.73
C PRO A 111 -18.86 2.86 14.97
N ALA A 112 -19.99 2.48 15.60
CA ALA A 112 -20.56 3.22 16.73
C ALA A 112 -19.65 3.27 17.97
N ASN A 113 -18.74 2.31 18.11
CA ASN A 113 -17.80 2.20 19.22
C ASN A 113 -16.46 2.95 19.00
N VAL A 114 -16.29 3.64 17.86
CA VAL A 114 -15.09 4.43 17.56
C VAL A 114 -15.40 5.91 17.80
N PRO A 115 -14.63 6.63 18.64
CA PRO A 115 -14.77 8.08 18.82
C PRO A 115 -14.60 8.85 17.50
N ASP A 116 -15.31 9.96 17.33
CA ASP A 116 -15.27 10.76 16.10
C ASP A 116 -13.86 11.26 15.78
N GLU A 117 -13.14 11.77 16.76
CA GLU A 117 -11.78 12.27 16.60
C GLU A 117 -10.81 11.18 16.11
N VAL A 118 -10.95 9.98 16.64
CA VAL A 118 -10.15 8.82 16.22
C VAL A 118 -10.49 8.44 14.79
N TYR A 119 -11.80 8.36 14.45
CA TYR A 119 -12.23 8.00 13.11
C TYR A 119 -11.78 9.03 12.06
N GLU A 120 -11.93 10.33 12.35
CA GLU A 120 -11.48 11.42 11.46
C GLU A 120 -9.95 11.35 11.20
N SER A 121 -9.15 11.01 12.21
CA SER A 121 -7.70 10.83 12.02
C SER A 121 -7.37 9.70 11.03
N PHE A 122 -8.23 8.69 10.91
CA PHE A 122 -8.09 7.61 9.92
C PHE A 122 -8.59 7.97 8.51
N LEU A 123 -9.32 9.08 8.35
CA LEU A 123 -9.80 9.51 7.03
C LEU A 123 -8.77 10.36 6.27
N GLY A 124 -7.89 11.06 6.97
CA GLY A 124 -6.86 11.90 6.37
C GLY A 124 -5.64 11.11 5.86
N CYS A 125 -4.82 11.79 5.07
CA CYS A 125 -3.49 11.34 4.65
C CYS A 125 -2.45 12.31 5.21
N ASP A 126 -2.15 12.17 6.52
CA ASP A 126 -1.06 12.93 7.14
C ASP A 126 0.27 12.38 6.60
N PRO A 127 1.16 13.23 6.04
CA PRO A 127 2.47 12.79 5.54
C PRO A 127 3.30 12.09 6.61
N ALA A 128 3.08 12.37 7.89
CA ALA A 128 3.76 11.70 9.00
C ALA A 128 3.56 10.18 8.99
N TYR A 129 2.41 9.68 8.53
CA TYR A 129 2.15 8.24 8.47
C TYR A 129 3.02 7.54 7.43
N MET A 130 3.13 8.13 6.24
CA MET A 130 3.97 7.59 5.19
C MET A 130 5.46 7.80 5.51
N THR A 131 5.82 8.90 6.17
CA THR A 131 7.17 9.13 6.68
C THR A 131 7.58 8.05 7.67
N ALA A 132 6.69 7.64 8.58
CA ALA A 132 6.96 6.57 9.52
C ALA A 132 7.23 5.24 8.81
N LEU A 133 6.43 4.90 7.78
CA LEU A 133 6.64 3.71 6.94
C LEU A 133 8.00 3.73 6.25
N LEU A 134 8.33 4.83 5.54
CA LEU A 134 9.57 4.94 4.77
C LEU A 134 10.81 4.94 5.68
N SER A 135 10.73 5.60 6.84
CA SER A 135 11.81 5.57 7.84
C SER A 135 12.02 4.18 8.42
N HIS A 136 10.95 3.44 8.70
CA HIS A 136 11.03 2.05 9.15
C HIS A 136 11.64 1.15 8.08
N LEU A 137 11.19 1.29 6.82
CA LEU A 137 11.72 0.56 5.68
C LEU A 137 13.24 0.78 5.52
N GLU A 138 13.67 2.05 5.60
CA GLU A 138 15.09 2.41 5.49
C GLU A 138 15.91 1.86 6.65
N LEU A 139 15.40 1.95 7.88
CA LEU A 139 16.10 1.50 9.09
C LEU A 139 16.29 -0.03 9.11
N GLU A 140 15.23 -0.79 8.81
CA GLU A 140 15.23 -2.25 8.98
C GLU A 140 15.74 -2.98 7.72
N TYR A 141 15.46 -2.46 6.54
CA TYR A 141 15.75 -3.14 5.27
C TYR A 141 16.67 -2.34 4.34
N GLY A 142 16.79 -1.04 4.54
CA GLY A 142 17.59 -0.13 3.72
C GLY A 142 16.85 0.38 2.49
N THR A 143 16.16 -0.49 1.73
CA THR A 143 15.40 -0.14 0.51
C THR A 143 14.21 -1.06 0.31
N ALA A 144 13.21 -0.64 -0.47
CA ALA A 144 12.10 -1.51 -0.89
C ALA A 144 12.60 -2.74 -1.64
N GLU A 145 13.64 -2.62 -2.45
CA GLU A 145 14.24 -3.77 -3.14
C GLU A 145 14.70 -4.85 -2.17
N ARG A 146 15.45 -4.47 -1.14
CA ARG A 146 15.93 -5.42 -0.12
C ARG A 146 14.78 -6.01 0.69
N TYR A 147 13.79 -5.19 1.04
CA TYR A 147 12.58 -5.68 1.68
C TYR A 147 11.87 -6.73 0.82
N LEU A 148 11.61 -6.42 -0.45
CA LEU A 148 10.92 -7.33 -1.37
C LEU A 148 11.70 -8.64 -1.58
N LEU A 149 13.02 -8.58 -1.70
CA LEU A 149 13.87 -9.78 -1.74
C LEU A 149 13.76 -10.58 -0.44
N THR A 150 13.76 -9.91 0.72
CA THR A 150 13.65 -10.57 2.02
C THR A 150 12.34 -11.33 2.18
N ILE A 151 11.23 -10.79 1.69
CA ILE A 151 9.94 -11.47 1.74
C ILE A 151 9.75 -12.53 0.64
N GLY A 152 10.73 -12.70 -0.27
CA GLY A 152 10.77 -13.78 -1.25
C GLY A 152 10.41 -13.39 -2.70
N VAL A 153 10.27 -12.10 -3.02
CA VAL A 153 10.17 -11.65 -4.42
C VAL A 153 11.51 -11.94 -5.11
N SER A 154 11.50 -12.61 -6.27
CA SER A 154 12.74 -12.99 -6.96
C SER A 154 13.42 -11.80 -7.62
N GLU A 155 14.75 -11.91 -7.82
CA GLU A 155 15.54 -10.89 -8.55
C GLU A 155 14.97 -10.64 -9.96
N GLU A 156 14.51 -11.68 -10.65
CA GLU A 156 13.89 -11.58 -11.96
C GLU A 156 12.59 -10.76 -11.92
N GLN A 157 11.75 -10.98 -10.90
CA GLN A 157 10.52 -10.21 -10.69
C GLN A 157 10.83 -8.74 -10.35
N ILE A 158 11.84 -8.50 -9.52
CA ILE A 158 12.31 -7.14 -9.19
C ILE A 158 12.77 -6.42 -10.46
N LEU A 159 13.60 -7.07 -11.29
CA LEU A 159 14.06 -6.49 -12.54
C LEU A 159 12.90 -6.16 -13.47
N THR A 160 11.96 -7.09 -13.63
CA THR A 160 10.75 -6.89 -14.43
C THR A 160 9.94 -5.67 -13.96
N LEU A 161 9.72 -5.53 -12.64
CA LEU A 161 9.00 -4.38 -12.07
C LEU A 161 9.75 -3.06 -12.34
N LYS A 162 11.07 -3.04 -12.17
CA LYS A 162 11.88 -1.85 -12.45
C LYS A 162 11.82 -1.43 -13.92
N GLU A 163 11.95 -2.37 -14.84
CA GLU A 163 11.86 -2.09 -16.28
C GLU A 163 10.54 -1.48 -16.70
N GLN A 164 9.44 -1.85 -16.02
CA GLN A 164 8.11 -1.30 -16.29
C GLN A 164 7.87 0.08 -15.69
N LEU A 165 8.44 0.33 -14.52
CA LEU A 165 8.29 1.61 -13.82
C LEU A 165 9.18 2.69 -14.42
N ILE A 166 10.32 2.31 -15.00
CA ILE A 166 11.33 3.22 -15.56
C ILE A 166 11.33 3.03 -17.08
N THR A 167 10.23 3.35 -17.75
CA THR A 167 10.22 3.47 -19.23
C THR A 167 10.96 4.73 -19.64
N ASN A 168 12.01 4.55 -20.43
CA ASN A 168 12.74 5.64 -21.11
C ASN A 168 11.87 6.35 -22.16
#